data_9ee0c0aa880ca0f0594f6e1fd355e4a7
#
_entry.id   9ee0c0aa880ca0f0594f6e1fd355e4a7
#
_cell.length_a   1.000
_cell.length_b   1.000
_cell.length_c   1.000
_cell.angle_alpha   90.00
_cell.angle_beta   90.00
_cell.angle_gamma   90.00
#
_symmetry.space_group_name_H-M   'P 1'
#
loop_
_entity.id
_entity.type
_entity.pdbx_description
1 polymer ?
#
loop_
_entity_poly.entity_id
_entity_poly.type
_entity_poly.pdbx_seq_one_letter_code
_entity_poly.pdbx_strand_id
1 'polypeptide(L)'
;TYTPDGLPWLFQWGSLRHATTTAFLAYVAVDQLYQDDTAKAEKYTKFADNVMNYCFGDNSKNFSYVVGMGDDYPQAWHHRTSSGAWNDKWSNIGQTEGEDAKPHAHILYGALVGGPDQKDSYSDKIGDYQYTEVAIDYNAGYTAALCAMVEKYGGTSDPDFPPTETPKWDEFFMKASVNQSASSYTELKAFAMNHSAWPARTIKNLSYNYYFDISELVDAGYSINDVSVKIGYDQHSSDKGKISISDPIQYSGNIYYVKLSFADGSVVMPTGQSEHRSECQFRISIPDNIQGVWDPTNDYSYAGLEQGGEDAMVATDHITMYDGDTLIWGVEPDGTKPDPAVTTTTTTTEQTTTTTTRATMTTTSNEIIYESAGALLLDDEPEKLTYRVGEDLDLTGLRISLKYYHGKDSCDVIYDKVSPADYPDKFTIDTSEFDSSKSGTYTIRVKASSDLILNYRLSF
;
A
#
# COMPACT_ATOMS: atom_id res chain seq x y z
N THR A 1 21.97 20.81 28.09
CA THR A 1 21.53 20.21 29.37
C THR A 1 21.43 18.69 29.21
N TYR A 2 21.30 18.00 30.34
CA TYR A 2 21.03 16.56 30.35
C TYR A 2 19.70 16.31 31.05
N THR A 3 18.99 15.26 30.62
CA THR A 3 17.84 14.74 31.35
C THR A 3 18.30 14.02 32.64
N PRO A 4 17.40 13.70 33.57
CA PRO A 4 17.73 12.87 34.75
C PRO A 4 18.41 11.54 34.42
N ASP A 5 18.00 10.87 33.34
CA ASP A 5 18.58 9.61 32.86
C ASP A 5 19.85 9.79 32.01
N GLY A 6 20.31 11.04 31.86
CA GLY A 6 21.60 11.34 31.21
C GLY A 6 21.55 11.53 29.70
N LEU A 7 20.37 11.64 29.09
CA LEU A 7 20.25 12.00 27.67
C LEU A 7 20.69 13.45 27.45
N PRO A 8 21.58 13.76 26.50
CA PRO A 8 21.87 15.15 26.10
C PRO A 8 20.61 15.76 25.44
N TRP A 9 20.00 16.71 26.13
CA TRP A 9 18.75 17.33 25.71
C TRP A 9 18.99 18.78 25.25
N LEU A 10 18.62 19.05 24.01
CA LEU A 10 18.76 20.36 23.38
C LEU A 10 17.41 21.06 23.21
N PHE A 11 16.43 20.38 22.65
CA PHE A 11 15.16 20.94 22.27
C PHE A 11 14.04 19.89 22.37
N GLN A 12 12.82 20.33 22.70
CA GLN A 12 11.67 19.44 22.95
C GLN A 12 11.23 18.67 21.71
N TRP A 13 11.13 19.34 20.57
CA TRP A 13 10.63 18.72 19.35
C TRP A 13 11.72 17.87 18.69
N GLY A 14 11.54 16.56 18.78
CA GLY A 14 12.52 15.60 18.29
C GLY A 14 13.82 15.63 19.10
N SER A 15 13.73 15.49 20.43
CA SER A 15 14.88 15.53 21.32
C SER A 15 15.94 14.49 20.94
N LEU A 16 15.54 13.30 20.52
CA LEU A 16 16.43 12.22 20.11
C LEU A 16 17.11 12.49 18.77
N ARG A 17 16.48 13.23 17.83
CA ARG A 17 17.14 13.69 16.60
C ARG A 17 18.46 14.40 16.91
N HIS A 18 18.42 15.33 17.85
CA HIS A 18 19.60 16.10 18.25
C HIS A 18 20.62 15.26 19.01
N ALA A 19 20.14 14.42 19.91
CA ALA A 19 21.02 13.54 20.69
C ALA A 19 21.77 12.54 19.79
N THR A 20 21.08 11.84 18.90
CA THR A 20 21.68 10.85 18.00
C THR A 20 22.58 11.48 16.95
N THR A 21 22.24 12.68 16.44
CA THR A 21 23.14 13.44 15.56
C THR A 21 24.43 13.78 16.29
N THR A 22 24.34 14.15 17.58
CA THR A 22 25.55 14.42 18.39
C THR A 22 26.36 13.15 18.64
N ALA A 23 25.71 12.00 18.87
CA ALA A 23 26.37 10.71 18.97
C ALA A 23 27.12 10.34 17.68
N PHE A 24 26.49 10.51 16.52
CA PHE A 24 27.15 10.34 15.22
C PHE A 24 28.39 11.20 15.07
N LEU A 25 28.28 12.52 15.39
CA LEU A 25 29.43 13.43 15.33
C LEU A 25 30.54 13.02 16.30
N ALA A 26 30.20 12.44 17.46
CA ALA A 26 31.20 11.94 18.41
C ALA A 26 31.94 10.71 17.84
N TYR A 27 31.25 9.77 17.17
CA TYR A 27 31.93 8.66 16.48
C TYR A 27 32.84 9.17 15.36
N VAL A 28 32.37 10.11 14.53
CA VAL A 28 33.20 10.72 13.48
C VAL A 28 34.42 11.41 14.07
N ALA A 29 34.28 12.12 15.20
CA ALA A 29 35.42 12.77 15.87
C ALA A 29 36.43 11.75 16.39
N VAL A 30 36.00 10.61 16.90
CA VAL A 30 36.91 9.51 17.33
C VAL A 30 37.69 9.00 16.13
N ASP A 31 36.98 8.73 15.03
CA ASP A 31 37.59 8.14 13.83
C ASP A 31 38.52 9.12 13.09
N GLN A 32 38.17 10.40 13.02
CA GLN A 32 38.89 11.36 12.19
C GLN A 32 39.89 12.27 12.96
N LEU A 33 39.63 12.53 14.24
CA LEU A 33 40.38 13.55 14.98
C LEU A 33 41.15 13.01 16.18
N TYR A 34 40.75 11.89 16.77
CA TYR A 34 41.28 11.41 18.05
C TYR A 34 41.87 10.01 17.96
N GLN A 35 42.36 9.61 16.80
CA GLN A 35 43.02 8.31 16.57
C GLN A 35 44.26 8.12 17.49
N ASP A 36 44.99 9.21 17.74
CA ASP A 36 46.21 9.21 18.59
C ASP A 36 45.92 9.67 20.04
N ASP A 37 44.68 10.01 20.40
CA ASP A 37 44.29 10.45 21.74
C ASP A 37 43.30 9.47 22.37
N THR A 38 43.79 8.39 22.91
CA THR A 38 43.03 7.30 23.51
C THR A 38 42.00 7.79 24.54
N ALA A 39 42.37 8.76 25.39
CA ALA A 39 41.49 9.26 26.44
C ALA A 39 40.26 10.01 25.88
N LYS A 40 40.48 10.80 24.82
CA LYS A 40 39.37 11.45 24.15
C LYS A 40 38.54 10.46 23.33
N ALA A 41 39.20 9.53 22.63
CA ALA A 41 38.52 8.48 21.88
C ALA A 41 37.59 7.67 22.78
N GLU A 42 38.05 7.20 23.94
CA GLU A 42 37.20 6.49 24.91
C GLU A 42 36.07 7.35 25.43
N LYS A 43 36.35 8.61 25.77
CA LYS A 43 35.31 9.54 26.29
C LYS A 43 34.20 9.78 25.28
N TYR A 44 34.53 10.07 24.02
CA TYR A 44 33.52 10.36 22.99
C TYR A 44 32.77 9.11 22.53
N THR A 45 33.46 7.97 22.45
CA THR A 45 32.83 6.68 22.19
C THR A 45 31.81 6.35 23.28
N LYS A 46 32.19 6.42 24.56
CA LYS A 46 31.26 6.17 25.65
C LYS A 46 30.06 7.12 25.65
N PHE A 47 30.25 8.38 25.31
CA PHE A 47 29.18 9.34 25.17
C PHE A 47 28.21 8.90 24.06
N ALA A 48 28.70 8.53 22.87
CA ALA A 48 27.89 8.11 21.76
C ALA A 48 27.13 6.79 22.06
N ASP A 49 27.84 5.80 22.63
CA ASP A 49 27.26 4.53 23.08
C ASP A 49 26.13 4.73 24.07
N ASN A 50 26.28 5.62 25.07
CA ASN A 50 25.26 5.90 26.06
C ASN A 50 24.01 6.51 25.41
N VAL A 51 24.17 7.43 24.46
CA VAL A 51 23.02 8.03 23.75
C VAL A 51 22.26 6.98 22.94
N MET A 52 22.98 6.12 22.23
CA MET A 52 22.35 5.07 21.42
C MET A 52 21.70 4.01 22.31
N ASN A 53 22.33 3.57 23.38
CA ASN A 53 21.76 2.63 24.32
C ASN A 53 20.52 3.19 25.03
N TYR A 54 20.52 4.49 25.36
CA TYR A 54 19.31 5.16 25.86
C TYR A 54 18.14 5.02 24.87
N CYS A 55 18.38 5.20 23.57
CA CYS A 55 17.36 5.02 22.54
C CYS A 55 16.87 3.56 22.48
N PHE A 56 17.71 2.59 22.79
CA PHE A 56 17.40 1.15 22.77
C PHE A 56 16.74 0.63 24.06
N GLY A 57 16.52 1.49 25.06
CA GLY A 57 15.85 1.13 26.30
C GLY A 57 16.74 1.12 27.54
N ASP A 58 18.03 1.42 27.44
CA ASP A 58 18.90 1.60 28.63
C ASP A 58 18.63 2.97 29.29
N ASN A 59 17.43 3.09 29.84
CA ASN A 59 16.91 4.24 30.55
C ASN A 59 16.04 3.78 31.73
N SER A 60 15.65 4.68 32.63
CA SER A 60 14.92 4.33 33.87
C SER A 60 13.55 3.69 33.62
N LYS A 61 13.03 3.77 32.40
CA LYS A 61 11.74 3.19 32.01
C LYS A 61 11.87 1.83 31.33
N ASN A 62 13.08 1.38 30.96
CA ASN A 62 13.32 0.23 30.09
C ASN A 62 12.51 0.30 28.77
N PHE A 63 12.28 1.52 28.29
CA PHE A 63 11.47 1.81 27.12
C PHE A 63 12.37 2.12 25.92
N SER A 64 12.23 1.34 24.84
CA SER A 64 12.88 1.64 23.56
C SER A 64 12.17 2.80 22.86
N TYR A 65 12.91 3.75 22.34
CA TYR A 65 12.38 4.81 21.48
C TYR A 65 12.47 4.45 19.99
N VAL A 66 12.76 3.18 19.70
CA VAL A 66 12.86 2.63 18.35
C VAL A 66 11.70 1.67 18.15
N VAL A 67 10.86 1.96 17.15
CA VAL A 67 9.67 1.18 16.84
C VAL A 67 10.03 -0.27 16.51
N GLY A 68 9.35 -1.20 17.15
CA GLY A 68 9.55 -2.65 16.95
C GLY A 68 10.82 -3.21 17.58
N MET A 69 11.52 -2.46 18.45
CA MET A 69 12.73 -2.91 19.11
C MET A 69 12.47 -3.11 20.61
N GLY A 70 12.80 -4.31 21.12
CA GLY A 70 12.57 -4.67 22.51
C GLY A 70 11.12 -5.01 22.82
N ASP A 71 10.80 -5.17 24.12
CA ASP A 71 9.48 -5.58 24.58
C ASP A 71 8.52 -4.39 24.76
N ASP A 72 9.05 -3.19 25.01
CA ASP A 72 8.30 -1.96 25.23
C ASP A 72 8.84 -0.84 24.32
N TYR A 73 8.01 -0.44 23.36
CA TYR A 73 8.37 0.55 22.33
C TYR A 73 7.13 1.36 21.91
N PRO A 74 7.27 2.50 21.18
CA PRO A 74 6.17 3.32 20.74
C PRO A 74 5.11 2.54 19.95
N GLN A 75 3.83 2.71 20.29
CA GLN A 75 2.69 2.09 19.62
C GLN A 75 1.87 3.09 18.79
N ALA A 76 2.02 4.39 19.06
CA ALA A 76 1.21 5.46 18.47
C ALA A 76 2.08 6.54 17.78
N TRP A 77 3.00 6.13 16.94
CA TRP A 77 3.86 7.05 16.18
C TRP A 77 3.07 7.92 15.20
N HIS A 78 3.45 9.19 15.12
CA HIS A 78 2.83 10.18 14.25
C HIS A 78 3.36 10.05 12.81
N HIS A 79 2.72 9.19 12.00
CA HIS A 79 3.10 8.96 10.60
C HIS A 79 1.89 8.57 9.74
N ARG A 80 1.49 9.43 8.81
CA ARG A 80 0.26 9.26 8.03
C ARG A 80 0.25 7.97 7.20
N THR A 81 1.30 7.74 6.42
CA THR A 81 1.34 6.58 5.50
C THR A 81 1.26 5.26 6.25
N SER A 82 1.96 5.11 7.38
CA SER A 82 1.92 3.88 8.17
C SER A 82 0.58 3.65 8.85
N SER A 83 -0.25 4.69 8.99
CA SER A 83 -1.59 4.54 9.54
C SER A 83 -2.50 3.70 8.66
N GLY A 84 -2.30 3.72 7.35
CA GLY A 84 -3.16 3.04 6.37
C GLY A 84 -4.56 3.63 6.28
N ALA A 85 -4.75 4.88 6.71
CA ALA A 85 -6.06 5.53 6.64
C ALA A 85 -6.53 5.69 5.21
N TRP A 86 -7.72 5.15 4.90
CA TRP A 86 -8.29 5.13 3.56
C TRP A 86 -9.07 6.41 3.19
N ASN A 87 -9.51 7.20 4.17
CA ASN A 87 -10.43 8.34 3.97
C ASN A 87 -9.81 9.69 4.33
N ASP A 88 -8.49 9.83 4.29
CA ASP A 88 -7.72 11.00 4.73
C ASP A 88 -7.91 11.42 6.21
N LYS A 89 -8.66 10.63 6.98
CA LYS A 89 -8.91 10.84 8.41
C LYS A 89 -8.16 9.81 9.23
N TRP A 90 -6.93 10.07 9.54
CA TRP A 90 -6.04 9.14 10.22
C TRP A 90 -5.95 9.35 11.74
N SER A 91 -6.71 10.30 12.31
CA SER A 91 -6.63 10.67 13.73
C SER A 91 -6.94 9.53 14.71
N ASN A 92 -7.68 8.51 14.25
CA ASN A 92 -8.02 7.34 15.07
C ASN A 92 -7.08 6.16 14.82
N ILE A 93 -6.26 6.21 13.78
CA ILE A 93 -5.32 5.14 13.44
C ILE A 93 -4.02 5.35 14.24
N GLY A 94 -3.47 4.27 14.76
CA GLY A 94 -2.28 4.30 15.60
C GLY A 94 -2.57 4.65 17.07
N GLN A 95 -3.83 4.77 17.46
CA GLN A 95 -4.23 4.88 18.85
C GLN A 95 -4.56 3.50 19.41
N THR A 96 -4.03 3.18 20.57
CA THR A 96 -4.24 1.88 21.23
C THR A 96 -5.36 1.90 22.26
N GLU A 97 -5.91 3.08 22.57
CA GLU A 97 -6.93 3.28 23.59
C GLU A 97 -8.12 4.10 23.05
N GLY A 98 -9.31 3.82 23.54
CA GLY A 98 -10.56 4.48 23.20
C GLY A 98 -11.48 3.66 22.30
N GLU A 99 -12.74 4.09 22.15
CA GLU A 99 -13.77 3.35 21.38
C GLU A 99 -13.42 3.21 19.89
N ASP A 100 -12.71 4.20 19.33
CA ASP A 100 -12.29 4.23 17.92
C ASP A 100 -10.82 3.86 17.73
N ALA A 101 -10.17 3.29 18.74
CA ALA A 101 -8.77 2.92 18.68
C ALA A 101 -8.54 1.87 17.60
N LYS A 102 -7.58 2.13 16.72
CA LYS A 102 -7.16 1.19 15.66
C LYS A 102 -5.65 1.19 15.57
N PRO A 103 -5.01 0.02 15.45
CA PRO A 103 -3.58 -0.06 15.27
C PRO A 103 -3.17 0.59 13.93
N HIS A 104 -1.92 1.02 13.83
CA HIS A 104 -1.34 1.33 12.54
C HIS A 104 -1.44 0.14 11.58
N ALA A 105 -1.67 0.41 10.30
CA ALA A 105 -1.62 -0.63 9.27
C ALA A 105 -0.23 -1.26 9.25
N HIS A 106 0.80 -0.43 9.23
CA HIS A 106 2.20 -0.85 9.12
C HIS A 106 2.98 -0.53 10.39
N ILE A 107 3.89 -1.41 10.77
CA ILE A 107 4.86 -1.17 11.83
C ILE A 107 6.13 -0.62 11.18
N LEU A 108 6.56 0.57 11.60
CA LEU A 108 7.77 1.21 11.09
C LEU A 108 9.01 0.67 11.81
N TYR A 109 9.28 -0.62 11.67
CA TYR A 109 10.41 -1.28 12.31
C TYR A 109 11.71 -0.52 12.15
N GLY A 110 12.40 -0.26 13.26
CA GLY A 110 13.67 0.45 13.30
C GLY A 110 13.56 1.97 13.25
N ALA A 111 12.38 2.57 13.15
CA ALA A 111 12.22 4.01 13.13
C ALA A 111 12.40 4.63 14.53
N LEU A 112 13.20 5.66 14.62
CA LEU A 112 13.36 6.46 15.84
C LEU A 112 12.25 7.50 15.92
N VAL A 113 11.54 7.58 17.05
CA VAL A 113 10.56 8.62 17.36
C VAL A 113 11.21 9.90 17.89
N GLY A 114 10.42 10.97 18.02
CA GLY A 114 10.87 12.28 18.52
C GLY A 114 11.56 12.23 19.88
N GLY A 115 11.07 11.42 20.80
CA GLY A 115 11.71 11.18 22.09
C GLY A 115 11.14 11.97 23.25
N PRO A 116 11.74 11.86 24.47
CA PRO A 116 11.22 12.40 25.69
C PRO A 116 11.40 13.91 25.86
N ASP A 117 10.71 14.46 26.85
CA ASP A 117 10.94 15.81 27.34
C ASP A 117 12.23 15.89 28.20
N GLN A 118 12.52 17.09 28.71
CA GLN A 118 13.70 17.36 29.55
C GLN A 118 13.71 16.56 30.88
N LYS A 119 12.58 15.96 31.25
CA LYS A 119 12.40 15.18 32.49
C LYS A 119 12.28 13.69 32.22
N ASP A 120 12.66 13.22 31.07
CA ASP A 120 12.49 11.85 30.57
C ASP A 120 11.02 11.42 30.48
N SER A 121 10.05 12.36 30.45
CA SER A 121 8.64 12.01 30.22
C SER A 121 8.37 11.82 28.74
N TYR A 122 7.60 10.80 28.41
CA TYR A 122 7.20 10.48 27.04
C TYR A 122 5.69 10.25 26.96
N SER A 123 5.06 10.77 25.92
CA SER A 123 3.64 10.56 25.63
C SER A 123 3.51 9.75 24.35
N ASP A 124 2.97 8.53 24.46
CA ASP A 124 2.74 7.65 23.31
C ASP A 124 1.33 7.86 22.76
N LYS A 125 1.10 9.03 22.15
CA LYS A 125 -0.18 9.39 21.52
C LYS A 125 0.10 9.99 20.14
N ILE A 126 -0.64 9.56 19.14
CA ILE A 126 -0.47 10.01 17.75
C ILE A 126 -0.59 11.54 17.62
N GLY A 127 -1.39 12.21 18.47
CA GLY A 127 -1.55 13.66 18.49
C GLY A 127 -0.40 14.43 19.16
N ASP A 128 0.42 13.75 19.96
CA ASP A 128 1.54 14.34 20.69
C ASP A 128 2.82 14.27 19.83
N TYR A 129 2.74 14.78 18.61
CA TYR A 129 3.74 14.68 17.53
C TYR A 129 5.14 15.13 17.94
N GLN A 130 5.29 16.01 18.92
CA GLN A 130 6.61 16.41 19.45
C GLN A 130 7.41 15.22 20.03
N TYR A 131 6.71 14.21 20.53
CA TYR A 131 7.26 12.99 21.10
C TYR A 131 7.29 11.84 20.10
N THR A 132 6.20 11.71 19.31
CA THR A 132 5.88 10.49 18.54
C THR A 132 6.15 10.60 17.05
N GLU A 133 6.49 11.79 16.54
CA GLU A 133 6.80 11.97 15.13
C GLU A 133 8.02 11.14 14.72
N VAL A 134 7.91 10.47 13.55
CA VAL A 134 9.01 9.83 12.85
C VAL A 134 9.23 10.57 11.54
N ALA A 135 10.45 11.07 11.32
CA ALA A 135 10.78 11.87 10.17
C ALA A 135 12.16 11.50 9.61
N ILE A 136 12.41 11.84 8.36
CA ILE A 136 13.68 11.55 7.68
C ILE A 136 14.85 12.18 8.44
N ASP A 137 14.72 13.44 8.87
CA ASP A 137 15.76 14.15 9.59
C ASP A 137 15.96 13.62 11.02
N TYR A 138 14.92 13.05 11.67
CA TYR A 138 15.07 12.40 12.98
C TYR A 138 15.90 11.13 12.86
N ASN A 139 15.72 10.40 11.80
CA ASN A 139 16.38 9.12 11.56
C ASN A 139 17.73 9.25 10.84
N ALA A 140 18.09 10.39 10.28
CA ALA A 140 19.36 10.56 9.56
C ALA A 140 20.57 10.41 10.48
N GLY A 141 20.64 11.18 11.58
CA GLY A 141 21.73 11.09 12.57
C GLY A 141 21.74 9.75 13.29
N TYR A 142 20.58 9.21 13.59
CA TYR A 142 20.41 7.89 14.20
C TYR A 142 20.95 6.77 13.31
N THR A 143 20.55 6.73 12.03
CA THR A 143 21.05 5.73 11.07
C THR A 143 22.56 5.83 10.89
N ALA A 144 23.10 7.05 10.82
CA ALA A 144 24.53 7.25 10.71
C ALA A 144 25.29 6.76 11.96
N ALA A 145 24.74 7.00 13.16
CA ALA A 145 25.31 6.46 14.40
C ALA A 145 25.22 4.93 14.47
N LEU A 146 24.12 4.32 13.98
CA LEU A 146 23.99 2.87 13.86
C LEU A 146 25.06 2.27 12.94
N CYS A 147 25.34 2.89 11.80
CA CYS A 147 26.41 2.43 10.91
C CYS A 147 27.76 2.40 11.63
N ALA A 148 28.09 3.44 12.38
CA ALA A 148 29.32 3.49 13.17
C ALA A 148 29.34 2.41 14.28
N MET A 149 28.21 2.12 14.91
CA MET A 149 28.11 1.03 15.89
C MET A 149 28.29 -0.35 15.24
N VAL A 150 27.69 -0.60 14.09
CA VAL A 150 27.83 -1.85 13.34
C VAL A 150 29.27 -2.05 12.91
N GLU A 151 29.95 -1.01 12.42
CA GLU A 151 31.38 -1.07 12.08
C GLU A 151 32.24 -1.43 13.30
N LYS A 152 31.93 -0.85 14.45
CA LYS A 152 32.70 -1.03 15.68
C LYS A 152 32.42 -2.35 16.38
N TYR A 153 31.17 -2.76 16.49
CA TYR A 153 30.74 -3.89 17.30
C TYR A 153 30.39 -5.14 16.49
N GLY A 154 30.21 -4.97 15.17
CA GLY A 154 29.69 -6.03 14.31
C GLY A 154 28.17 -6.21 14.50
N GLY A 155 27.67 -7.31 13.97
CA GLY A 155 26.27 -7.74 14.08
C GLY A 155 25.96 -8.82 13.06
N THR A 156 24.90 -9.58 13.33
CA THR A 156 24.36 -10.57 12.40
C THR A 156 22.97 -10.13 11.98
N SER A 157 22.70 -10.08 10.68
CA SER A 157 21.36 -9.80 10.19
C SER A 157 20.42 -10.97 10.51
N ASP A 158 19.21 -10.66 10.93
CA ASP A 158 18.13 -11.63 11.03
C ASP A 158 17.46 -11.77 9.66
N PRO A 159 17.51 -12.94 9.01
CA PRO A 159 16.91 -13.13 7.69
C PRO A 159 15.38 -13.04 7.71
N ASP A 160 14.76 -13.24 8.87
CA ASP A 160 13.32 -13.21 9.06
C ASP A 160 12.80 -11.82 9.51
N PHE A 161 13.67 -10.81 9.58
CA PHE A 161 13.32 -9.45 9.96
C PHE A 161 13.39 -8.49 8.77
N PRO A 162 12.39 -7.59 8.58
CA PRO A 162 11.18 -7.45 9.39
C PRO A 162 10.17 -8.58 9.11
N PRO A 163 9.32 -8.95 10.08
CA PRO A 163 8.32 -9.97 9.87
C PRO A 163 7.31 -9.53 8.81
N THR A 164 6.79 -10.51 8.05
CA THR A 164 5.73 -10.27 7.07
C THR A 164 4.48 -9.77 7.78
N GLU A 165 3.98 -8.62 7.37
CA GLU A 165 2.74 -8.06 7.90
C GLU A 165 1.53 -8.81 7.34
N THR A 166 0.49 -8.94 8.18
CA THR A 166 -0.82 -9.47 7.78
C THR A 166 -1.86 -8.37 7.80
N PRO A 167 -2.88 -8.40 6.91
CA PRO A 167 -3.99 -7.47 6.96
C PRO A 167 -4.66 -7.43 8.34
N LYS A 168 -4.88 -6.23 8.87
CA LYS A 168 -5.49 -6.00 10.18
C LYS A 168 -6.99 -5.71 10.11
N TRP A 169 -7.53 -5.62 8.88
CA TRP A 169 -8.94 -5.43 8.56
C TRP A 169 -9.24 -5.96 7.16
N ASP A 170 -10.53 -6.02 6.82
CA ASP A 170 -10.97 -6.40 5.48
C ASP A 170 -10.52 -5.37 4.45
N GLU A 171 -9.80 -5.81 3.43
CA GLU A 171 -9.24 -4.94 2.42
C GLU A 171 -10.24 -4.57 1.33
N PHE A 172 -11.03 -5.55 0.87
CA PHE A 172 -12.12 -5.36 -0.09
C PHE A 172 -13.39 -5.92 0.50
N PHE A 173 -14.48 -5.13 0.46
CA PHE A 173 -15.75 -5.58 1.00
C PHE A 173 -16.89 -4.73 0.44
N MET A 174 -18.14 -5.22 0.63
CA MET A 174 -19.34 -4.53 0.22
C MET A 174 -20.07 -3.91 1.41
N LYS A 175 -20.59 -2.69 1.19
CA LYS A 175 -21.63 -2.11 2.03
C LYS A 175 -22.86 -1.88 1.19
N ALA A 176 -24.07 -2.07 1.78
CA ALA A 176 -25.31 -1.79 1.08
C ALA A 176 -26.40 -1.30 2.03
N SER A 177 -27.40 -0.63 1.45
CA SER A 177 -28.68 -0.31 2.07
C SER A 177 -29.80 -0.38 1.03
N VAL A 178 -31.04 -0.49 1.48
CA VAL A 178 -32.22 -0.35 0.63
C VAL A 178 -32.49 1.14 0.44
N ASN A 179 -32.24 1.66 -0.76
CA ASN A 179 -32.50 3.06 -1.08
C ASN A 179 -34.00 3.36 -1.14
N GLN A 180 -34.75 2.52 -1.88
CA GLN A 180 -36.19 2.57 -2.00
C GLN A 180 -36.76 1.17 -2.19
N SER A 181 -37.97 0.92 -1.66
CA SER A 181 -38.71 -0.30 -1.89
C SER A 181 -40.20 -0.01 -2.05
N ALA A 182 -40.83 -0.69 -2.99
CA ALA A 182 -42.28 -0.59 -3.26
C ALA A 182 -42.81 -1.97 -3.73
N SER A 183 -44.10 -2.06 -3.97
CA SER A 183 -44.81 -3.29 -4.36
C SER A 183 -44.37 -3.88 -5.73
N SER A 184 -43.57 -3.15 -6.52
CA SER A 184 -43.11 -3.56 -7.84
C SER A 184 -41.62 -3.39 -8.05
N TYR A 185 -40.85 -2.96 -7.04
CA TYR A 185 -39.40 -2.80 -7.18
C TYR A 185 -38.68 -2.72 -5.86
N THR A 186 -37.39 -3.04 -5.91
CA THR A 186 -36.37 -2.71 -4.88
C THR A 186 -35.22 -1.97 -5.52
N GLU A 187 -34.85 -0.85 -4.95
CA GLU A 187 -33.65 -0.09 -5.33
C GLU A 187 -32.61 -0.17 -4.21
N LEU A 188 -31.45 -0.63 -4.58
CA LEU A 188 -30.30 -0.82 -3.69
C LEU A 188 -29.32 0.33 -3.87
N LYS A 189 -28.68 0.74 -2.76
CA LYS A 189 -27.47 1.54 -2.76
C LYS A 189 -26.31 0.63 -2.30
N ALA A 190 -25.33 0.43 -3.15
CA ALA A 190 -24.17 -0.41 -2.86
C ALA A 190 -22.87 0.38 -2.95
N PHE A 191 -21.94 0.13 -2.04
CA PHE A 191 -20.58 0.61 -2.06
C PHE A 191 -19.61 -0.56 -2.19
N ALA A 192 -18.84 -0.58 -3.27
CA ALA A 192 -17.64 -1.38 -3.35
C ALA A 192 -16.52 -0.63 -2.62
N MET A 193 -15.96 -1.24 -1.59
CA MET A 193 -14.97 -0.64 -0.70
C MET A 193 -13.57 -1.18 -1.01
N ASN A 194 -12.56 -0.30 -0.99
CA ASN A 194 -11.16 -0.67 -1.04
C ASN A 194 -10.42 0.00 0.15
N HIS A 195 -10.05 -0.80 1.13
CA HIS A 195 -9.24 -0.41 2.28
C HIS A 195 -7.91 -1.15 2.30
N SER A 196 -7.43 -1.57 1.11
CA SER A 196 -6.17 -2.33 1.00
C SER A 196 -4.98 -1.47 1.43
N ALA A 197 -4.07 -2.11 2.17
CA ALA A 197 -2.85 -1.50 2.68
C ALA A 197 -1.64 -2.47 2.70
N TRP A 198 -1.82 -3.79 2.43
CA TRP A 198 -0.80 -4.83 2.54
C TRP A 198 -0.52 -5.61 1.25
N PRO A 199 -0.01 -4.96 0.20
CA PRO A 199 0.13 -3.52 -0.06
C PRO A 199 -1.19 -2.86 -0.48
N ALA A 200 -1.22 -1.53 -0.50
CA ALA A 200 -2.30 -0.78 -1.11
C ALA A 200 -2.35 -1.09 -2.62
N ARG A 201 -3.52 -1.50 -3.13
CA ARG A 201 -3.70 -1.96 -4.51
C ARG A 201 -5.06 -1.63 -5.07
N THR A 202 -5.19 -1.68 -6.38
CA THR A 202 -6.46 -1.58 -7.10
C THR A 202 -6.76 -2.87 -7.85
N ILE A 203 -8.04 -3.13 -8.13
CA ILE A 203 -8.49 -4.28 -8.91
C ILE A 203 -9.01 -3.76 -10.25
N LYS A 204 -8.45 -4.24 -11.37
CA LYS A 204 -8.81 -3.80 -12.71
C LYS A 204 -10.11 -4.45 -13.23
N ASN A 205 -10.37 -5.70 -12.84
CA ASN A 205 -11.52 -6.47 -13.31
C ASN A 205 -12.56 -6.65 -12.19
N LEU A 206 -12.79 -5.57 -11.43
CA LEU A 206 -13.68 -5.59 -10.28
C LEU A 206 -15.12 -5.77 -10.72
N SER A 207 -15.83 -6.67 -10.06
CA SER A 207 -17.27 -6.85 -10.19
C SER A 207 -17.89 -7.32 -8.88
N TYR A 208 -19.20 -7.21 -8.75
CA TYR A 208 -19.95 -7.75 -7.63
C TYR A 208 -21.32 -8.24 -8.04
N ASN A 209 -21.85 -9.25 -7.33
CA ASN A 209 -23.12 -9.89 -7.62
C ASN A 209 -24.12 -9.62 -6.50
N TYR A 210 -25.34 -9.24 -6.87
CA TYR A 210 -26.52 -9.18 -6.01
C TYR A 210 -27.47 -10.33 -6.37
N TYR A 211 -27.79 -11.19 -5.40
CA TYR A 211 -28.62 -12.39 -5.58
C TYR A 211 -30.02 -12.13 -5.09
N PHE A 212 -31.03 -12.50 -5.91
CA PHE A 212 -32.44 -12.35 -5.61
C PHE A 212 -33.21 -13.60 -5.99
N ASP A 213 -34.36 -13.85 -5.32
CA ASP A 213 -35.23 -14.99 -5.53
C ASP A 213 -36.54 -14.51 -6.20
N ILE A 214 -37.01 -15.24 -7.18
CA ILE A 214 -38.28 -14.94 -7.90
C ILE A 214 -39.35 -15.98 -7.64
N SER A 215 -39.29 -16.74 -6.54
CA SER A 215 -40.26 -17.80 -6.22
C SER A 215 -41.67 -17.26 -6.15
N GLU A 216 -41.87 -16.06 -5.57
CA GLU A 216 -43.17 -15.40 -5.49
C GLU A 216 -43.74 -15.02 -6.89
N LEU A 217 -42.87 -14.66 -7.84
CA LEU A 217 -43.25 -14.40 -9.22
C LEU A 217 -43.70 -15.70 -9.93
N VAL A 218 -42.92 -16.77 -9.75
CA VAL A 218 -43.20 -18.07 -10.34
C VAL A 218 -44.51 -18.63 -9.80
N ASP A 219 -44.75 -18.53 -8.49
CA ASP A 219 -45.99 -18.97 -7.85
C ASP A 219 -47.22 -18.16 -8.35
N ALA A 220 -47.01 -16.90 -8.72
CA ALA A 220 -48.04 -16.05 -9.32
C ALA A 220 -48.18 -16.23 -10.84
N GLY A 221 -47.38 -17.15 -11.47
CA GLY A 221 -47.48 -17.45 -12.90
C GLY A 221 -46.64 -16.55 -13.80
N TYR A 222 -45.70 -15.80 -13.24
CA TYR A 222 -44.72 -14.95 -13.94
C TYR A 222 -43.36 -15.64 -14.04
N SER A 223 -42.38 -14.95 -14.65
CA SER A 223 -41.05 -15.50 -14.89
C SER A 223 -39.99 -14.42 -14.82
N ILE A 224 -38.73 -14.82 -14.92
CA ILE A 224 -37.56 -13.89 -14.99
C ILE A 224 -37.70 -12.88 -16.16
N ASN A 225 -38.43 -13.20 -17.21
CA ASN A 225 -38.64 -12.29 -18.34
C ASN A 225 -39.50 -11.07 -17.97
N ASP A 226 -40.20 -11.12 -16.85
CA ASP A 226 -40.98 -10.00 -16.31
C ASP A 226 -40.11 -9.09 -15.38
N VAL A 227 -38.87 -9.47 -15.11
CA VAL A 227 -37.96 -8.69 -14.28
C VAL A 227 -37.07 -7.77 -15.13
N SER A 228 -36.97 -6.52 -14.72
CA SER A 228 -36.15 -5.51 -15.35
C SER A 228 -35.11 -4.99 -14.35
N VAL A 229 -33.88 -4.75 -14.81
CA VAL A 229 -32.81 -4.19 -13.99
C VAL A 229 -32.22 -2.95 -14.64
N LYS A 230 -31.84 -1.96 -13.82
CA LYS A 230 -31.22 -0.73 -14.32
C LYS A 230 -30.38 -0.05 -13.26
N ILE A 231 -29.34 0.65 -13.71
CA ILE A 231 -28.56 1.57 -12.86
C ILE A 231 -29.31 2.90 -12.79
N GLY A 232 -29.53 3.40 -11.58
CA GLY A 232 -30.08 4.71 -11.29
C GLY A 232 -29.03 5.79 -11.05
N TYR A 233 -27.91 5.39 -10.42
CA TYR A 233 -26.78 6.27 -10.14
C TYR A 233 -25.48 5.46 -10.19
N ASP A 234 -24.42 6.10 -10.70
CA ASP A 234 -23.07 5.56 -10.77
C ASP A 234 -22.08 6.69 -10.49
N GLN A 235 -21.30 6.56 -9.41
CA GLN A 235 -20.31 7.55 -9.00
C GLN A 235 -19.24 7.80 -10.08
N HIS A 236 -18.95 6.81 -10.93
CA HIS A 236 -17.92 6.88 -11.97
C HIS A 236 -18.45 7.30 -13.35
N SER A 237 -19.75 7.63 -13.47
CA SER A 237 -20.41 7.86 -14.77
C SER A 237 -19.83 9.01 -15.60
N SER A 238 -19.07 9.95 -14.99
CA SER A 238 -18.62 11.17 -15.64
C SER A 238 -17.18 11.14 -16.15
N ASP A 239 -16.27 10.39 -15.50
CA ASP A 239 -14.82 10.60 -15.70
C ASP A 239 -13.94 9.34 -15.74
N LYS A 240 -14.45 8.18 -15.31
CA LYS A 240 -13.63 6.94 -15.17
C LYS A 240 -14.23 5.70 -15.81
N GLY A 241 -15.19 5.88 -16.71
CA GLY A 241 -15.98 4.76 -17.24
C GLY A 241 -17.18 4.43 -16.35
N LYS A 242 -18.12 3.69 -16.93
CA LYS A 242 -19.39 3.37 -16.29
C LYS A 242 -19.35 1.99 -15.67
N ILE A 243 -20.05 1.83 -14.53
CA ILE A 243 -20.45 0.51 -14.07
C ILE A 243 -21.53 0.00 -15.01
N SER A 244 -21.42 -1.23 -15.47
CA SER A 244 -22.46 -1.94 -16.22
C SER A 244 -23.18 -2.93 -15.33
N ILE A 245 -24.46 -3.15 -15.59
CA ILE A 245 -25.26 -4.19 -14.94
C ILE A 245 -25.68 -5.22 -15.98
N SER A 246 -25.58 -6.51 -15.66
CA SER A 246 -26.03 -7.58 -16.54
C SER A 246 -27.55 -7.71 -16.52
N ASP A 247 -28.12 -8.34 -17.55
CA ASP A 247 -29.43 -8.98 -17.38
C ASP A 247 -29.35 -10.02 -16.26
N PRO A 248 -30.51 -10.41 -15.65
CA PRO A 248 -30.55 -11.44 -14.64
C PRO A 248 -29.95 -12.77 -15.14
N ILE A 249 -29.03 -13.34 -14.36
CA ILE A 249 -28.34 -14.59 -14.65
C ILE A 249 -28.84 -15.63 -13.62
N GLN A 250 -29.28 -16.79 -14.08
CA GLN A 250 -29.73 -17.85 -13.19
C GLN A 250 -28.55 -18.41 -12.38
N TYR A 251 -28.68 -18.42 -11.06
CA TYR A 251 -27.73 -19.06 -10.16
C TYR A 251 -28.13 -20.51 -9.88
N SER A 252 -29.34 -20.72 -9.33
CA SER A 252 -29.87 -22.06 -9.05
C SER A 252 -31.38 -21.98 -8.78
N GLY A 253 -32.18 -22.83 -9.41
CA GLY A 253 -33.63 -22.84 -9.22
C GLY A 253 -34.24 -21.49 -9.56
N ASN A 254 -34.93 -20.86 -8.59
CA ASN A 254 -35.51 -19.52 -8.72
C ASN A 254 -34.57 -18.39 -8.26
N ILE A 255 -33.36 -18.72 -7.85
CA ILE A 255 -32.35 -17.73 -7.46
C ILE A 255 -31.60 -17.26 -8.70
N TYR A 256 -31.61 -15.95 -8.91
CA TYR A 256 -30.89 -15.24 -9.96
C TYR A 256 -29.92 -14.24 -9.33
N TYR A 257 -29.01 -13.72 -10.14
CA TYR A 257 -28.16 -12.58 -9.74
C TYR A 257 -28.02 -11.59 -10.87
N VAL A 258 -27.72 -10.35 -10.52
CA VAL A 258 -27.20 -9.34 -11.43
C VAL A 258 -25.75 -9.10 -11.12
N LYS A 259 -24.92 -9.05 -12.16
CA LYS A 259 -23.49 -8.73 -12.06
C LYS A 259 -23.29 -7.26 -12.41
N LEU A 260 -22.70 -6.53 -11.47
CA LEU A 260 -22.26 -5.16 -11.68
C LEU A 260 -20.76 -5.18 -11.93
N SER A 261 -20.32 -4.70 -13.10
CA SER A 261 -18.94 -4.77 -13.55
C SER A 261 -18.39 -3.37 -13.80
N PHE A 262 -17.18 -3.13 -13.33
CA PHE A 262 -16.48 -1.88 -13.58
C PHE A 262 -15.92 -1.87 -15.01
N ALA A 263 -16.01 -0.73 -15.70
CA ALA A 263 -15.45 -0.57 -17.03
C ALA A 263 -13.92 -0.54 -16.98
N ASP A 264 -13.27 -0.86 -18.11
CA ASP A 264 -11.82 -0.78 -18.25
C ASP A 264 -11.29 0.61 -17.84
N GLY A 265 -10.26 0.61 -16.99
CA GLY A 265 -9.67 1.82 -16.44
C GLY A 265 -10.41 2.44 -15.24
N SER A 266 -11.59 1.91 -14.89
CA SER A 266 -12.31 2.30 -13.68
C SER A 266 -11.87 1.42 -12.51
N VAL A 267 -11.36 2.05 -11.45
CA VAL A 267 -10.88 1.35 -10.25
C VAL A 267 -11.34 2.06 -8.99
N VAL A 268 -11.51 1.30 -7.92
CA VAL A 268 -11.71 1.84 -6.58
C VAL A 268 -10.33 2.03 -5.95
N MET A 269 -9.99 3.25 -5.59
CA MET A 269 -8.67 3.59 -5.03
C MET A 269 -8.55 3.10 -3.58
N PRO A 270 -7.35 2.79 -3.09
CA PRO A 270 -7.16 2.37 -1.70
C PRO A 270 -7.24 3.54 -0.70
N THR A 271 -7.21 4.77 -1.16
CA THR A 271 -7.24 5.99 -0.33
C THR A 271 -8.01 7.11 -1.01
N GLY A 272 -8.32 8.17 -0.25
CA GLY A 272 -9.01 9.36 -0.71
C GLY A 272 -10.26 9.64 0.11
N GLN A 273 -10.84 10.83 -0.02
CA GLN A 273 -12.01 11.22 0.76
C GLN A 273 -13.25 10.37 0.42
N SER A 274 -13.42 10.08 -0.87
CA SER A 274 -14.51 9.23 -1.41
C SER A 274 -14.00 8.17 -2.38
N GLU A 275 -12.77 8.26 -2.85
CA GLU A 275 -12.19 7.40 -3.89
C GLU A 275 -11.92 5.98 -3.39
N HIS A 276 -11.86 5.77 -2.06
CA HIS A 276 -11.73 4.46 -1.42
C HIS A 276 -13.03 3.62 -1.48
N ARG A 277 -14.08 4.19 -2.06
CA ARG A 277 -15.37 3.54 -2.28
C ARG A 277 -15.93 3.90 -3.64
N SER A 278 -16.81 3.06 -4.17
CA SER A 278 -17.58 3.33 -5.38
C SER A 278 -19.04 3.06 -5.14
N GLU A 279 -19.85 4.12 -5.23
CA GLU A 279 -21.30 4.05 -5.09
C GLU A 279 -21.95 3.69 -6.41
N CYS A 280 -22.84 2.71 -6.38
CA CYS A 280 -23.79 2.43 -7.43
C CYS A 280 -25.20 2.24 -6.83
N GLN A 281 -26.21 2.89 -7.43
CA GLN A 281 -27.60 2.62 -7.12
C GLN A 281 -28.24 1.90 -8.31
N PHE A 282 -28.85 0.78 -8.05
CA PHE A 282 -29.49 -0.03 -9.07
C PHE A 282 -30.85 -0.53 -8.60
N ARG A 283 -31.75 -0.73 -9.55
CA ARG A 283 -33.12 -1.14 -9.28
C ARG A 283 -33.43 -2.45 -9.98
N ILE A 284 -34.07 -3.36 -9.25
CA ILE A 284 -34.71 -4.56 -9.74
C ILE A 284 -36.21 -4.30 -9.65
N SER A 285 -36.96 -4.49 -10.74
CA SER A 285 -38.37 -4.15 -10.82
C SER A 285 -39.15 -5.10 -11.71
N ILE A 286 -40.44 -5.20 -11.41
CA ILE A 286 -41.45 -5.86 -12.25
C ILE A 286 -42.38 -4.81 -12.84
N PRO A 287 -43.17 -5.13 -13.91
CA PRO A 287 -44.14 -4.21 -14.47
C PRO A 287 -45.20 -3.76 -13.44
N ASP A 288 -45.62 -2.50 -13.49
CA ASP A 288 -46.56 -1.91 -12.54
C ASP A 288 -47.93 -2.61 -12.51
N ASN A 289 -48.29 -3.35 -13.54
CA ASN A 289 -49.51 -4.15 -13.56
C ASN A 289 -49.43 -5.47 -12.78
N ILE A 290 -48.24 -5.82 -12.26
CA ILE A 290 -47.97 -7.01 -11.42
C ILE A 290 -47.79 -6.60 -9.94
N GLN A 291 -48.55 -5.62 -9.47
CA GLN A 291 -48.37 -5.10 -8.11
C GLN A 291 -48.73 -6.13 -7.03
N GLY A 292 -47.95 -6.06 -5.94
CA GLY A 292 -48.18 -6.86 -4.73
C GLY A 292 -47.71 -8.31 -4.81
N VAL A 293 -46.94 -8.64 -5.85
CA VAL A 293 -46.25 -9.95 -5.98
C VAL A 293 -44.81 -9.87 -5.56
N TRP A 294 -44.11 -8.76 -5.86
CA TRP A 294 -42.71 -8.59 -5.53
C TRP A 294 -42.45 -8.58 -4.03
N ASP A 295 -41.58 -9.50 -3.55
CA ASP A 295 -41.16 -9.63 -2.16
C ASP A 295 -39.62 -9.73 -2.04
N PRO A 296 -38.91 -8.64 -1.82
CA PRO A 296 -37.46 -8.68 -1.71
C PRO A 296 -36.94 -9.32 -0.41
N THR A 297 -37.81 -9.67 0.54
CA THR A 297 -37.37 -10.23 1.83
C THR A 297 -36.90 -11.68 1.73
N ASN A 298 -37.23 -12.37 0.62
CA ASN A 298 -36.73 -13.71 0.30
C ASN A 298 -35.37 -13.69 -0.47
N ASP A 299 -34.93 -12.50 -0.90
CA ASP A 299 -33.66 -12.33 -1.61
C ASP A 299 -32.46 -12.59 -0.68
N TYR A 300 -31.52 -13.41 -1.13
CA TYR A 300 -30.31 -13.70 -0.37
C TYR A 300 -29.52 -12.43 -0.02
N SER A 301 -29.32 -11.53 -0.99
CA SER A 301 -28.54 -10.33 -0.80
C SER A 301 -29.28 -9.19 -0.09
N TYR A 302 -30.59 -9.32 0.10
CA TYR A 302 -31.40 -8.35 0.86
C TYR A 302 -31.29 -8.56 2.38
N ALA A 303 -30.93 -9.77 2.79
CA ALA A 303 -30.89 -10.13 4.21
C ALA A 303 -29.96 -9.20 5.00
N GLY A 304 -30.48 -8.62 6.09
CA GLY A 304 -29.73 -7.74 6.98
C GLY A 304 -29.56 -6.30 6.47
N LEU A 305 -30.08 -5.96 5.29
CA LEU A 305 -30.06 -4.57 4.82
C LEU A 305 -31.12 -3.72 5.50
N GLU A 306 -30.79 -2.47 5.78
CA GLU A 306 -31.69 -1.47 6.33
C GLU A 306 -32.12 -0.47 5.26
N GLN A 307 -33.35 0.06 5.38
CA GLN A 307 -33.82 1.11 4.48
C GLN A 307 -33.33 2.47 4.95
N GLY A 308 -32.68 3.21 4.06
CA GLY A 308 -32.20 4.56 4.33
C GLY A 308 -31.04 4.99 3.43
N GLY A 309 -30.52 6.17 3.75
CA GLY A 309 -29.37 6.76 3.08
C GLY A 309 -28.04 6.16 3.48
N GLU A 310 -26.99 6.99 3.47
CA GLU A 310 -25.63 6.57 3.79
C GLU A 310 -25.49 6.08 5.26
N ASP A 311 -26.23 6.66 6.18
CA ASP A 311 -26.23 6.26 7.60
C ASP A 311 -26.82 4.86 7.84
N ALA A 312 -27.61 4.34 6.90
CA ALA A 312 -28.19 2.99 6.94
C ALA A 312 -27.33 1.93 6.23
N MET A 313 -26.16 2.30 5.70
CA MET A 313 -25.26 1.38 5.02
C MET A 313 -24.62 0.40 6.00
N VAL A 314 -24.85 -0.88 5.79
CA VAL A 314 -24.23 -1.96 6.57
C VAL A 314 -23.22 -2.71 5.73
N ALA A 315 -22.15 -3.23 6.36
CA ALA A 315 -21.28 -4.21 5.71
C ALA A 315 -22.06 -5.51 5.52
N THR A 316 -22.00 -6.10 4.33
CA THR A 316 -22.70 -7.34 4.01
C THR A 316 -21.80 -8.30 3.24
N ASP A 317 -21.80 -9.56 3.64
CA ASP A 317 -21.15 -10.67 2.93
C ASP A 317 -22.12 -11.40 1.96
N HIS A 318 -23.38 -11.00 1.90
CA HIS A 318 -24.38 -11.53 0.97
C HIS A 318 -24.35 -10.86 -0.41
N ILE A 319 -23.53 -9.83 -0.60
CA ILE A 319 -23.17 -9.29 -1.90
C ILE A 319 -21.72 -9.66 -2.14
N THR A 320 -21.48 -10.51 -3.12
CA THR A 320 -20.15 -11.08 -3.37
C THR A 320 -19.34 -10.20 -4.31
N MET A 321 -18.03 -10.09 -4.08
CA MET A 321 -17.12 -9.29 -4.90
C MET A 321 -16.06 -10.18 -5.55
N TYR A 322 -15.68 -9.85 -6.79
CA TYR A 322 -14.77 -10.64 -7.61
C TYR A 322 -13.67 -9.79 -8.24
N ASP A 323 -12.50 -10.39 -8.39
CA ASP A 323 -11.44 -9.96 -9.30
C ASP A 323 -11.43 -10.92 -10.50
N GLY A 324 -11.95 -10.47 -11.65
CA GLY A 324 -12.27 -11.36 -12.75
C GLY A 324 -13.26 -12.44 -12.35
N ASP A 325 -12.84 -13.70 -12.36
CA ASP A 325 -13.65 -14.85 -11.94
C ASP A 325 -13.33 -15.32 -10.51
N THR A 326 -12.41 -14.65 -9.82
CA THR A 326 -11.99 -15.03 -8.47
C THR A 326 -12.84 -14.32 -7.42
N LEU A 327 -13.52 -15.09 -6.57
CA LEU A 327 -14.26 -14.56 -5.42
C LEU A 327 -13.28 -14.02 -4.38
N ILE A 328 -13.37 -12.73 -4.04
CA ILE A 328 -12.48 -12.04 -3.09
C ILE A 328 -13.19 -11.58 -1.82
N TRP A 329 -14.53 -11.46 -1.84
CA TRP A 329 -15.35 -11.08 -0.69
C TRP A 329 -16.73 -11.71 -0.76
N GLY A 330 -17.28 -11.98 0.42
CA GLY A 330 -18.65 -12.43 0.62
C GLY A 330 -18.81 -13.94 0.56
N VAL A 331 -20.06 -14.37 0.64
CA VAL A 331 -20.48 -15.78 0.62
C VAL A 331 -21.54 -15.93 -0.45
N GLU A 332 -21.38 -16.90 -1.36
CA GLU A 332 -22.41 -17.19 -2.35
C GLU A 332 -23.61 -17.93 -1.71
N PRO A 333 -24.77 -17.95 -2.34
CA PRO A 333 -25.96 -18.62 -1.77
C PRO A 333 -25.76 -20.11 -1.44
N ASP A 334 -24.82 -20.80 -2.09
CA ASP A 334 -24.46 -22.19 -1.81
C ASP A 334 -23.44 -22.37 -0.70
N GLY A 335 -22.97 -21.28 -0.11
CA GLY A 335 -21.97 -21.25 0.96
C GLY A 335 -20.52 -21.15 0.50
N THR A 336 -20.28 -21.01 -0.82
CA THR A 336 -18.92 -20.78 -1.37
C THR A 336 -18.36 -19.46 -0.82
N LYS A 337 -17.10 -19.51 -0.37
CA LYS A 337 -16.35 -18.40 0.23
C LYS A 337 -15.05 -18.15 -0.51
N PRO A 338 -14.46 -16.95 -0.37
CA PRO A 338 -13.11 -16.69 -0.86
C PRO A 338 -12.12 -17.75 -0.36
N ASP A 339 -11.23 -18.20 -1.23
CA ASP A 339 -10.12 -19.06 -0.83
C ASP A 339 -9.11 -18.21 -0.04
N PRO A 340 -8.80 -18.55 1.22
CA PRO A 340 -7.80 -17.83 2.01
C PRO A 340 -6.42 -17.77 1.36
N ALA A 341 -6.05 -18.77 0.54
CA ALA A 341 -4.78 -18.79 -0.18
C ALA A 341 -4.76 -17.75 -1.32
N VAL A 342 -5.92 -17.42 -1.90
CA VAL A 342 -6.04 -16.43 -2.99
C VAL A 342 -6.15 -15.01 -2.43
N THR A 343 -6.81 -14.81 -1.31
CA THR A 343 -6.90 -13.49 -0.64
C THR A 343 -5.54 -13.04 -0.08
N THR A 344 -4.63 -13.98 0.19
CA THR A 344 -3.22 -13.69 0.55
C THR A 344 -2.28 -13.71 -0.64
N THR A 345 -2.72 -14.14 -1.82
CA THR A 345 -1.91 -14.00 -3.02
C THR A 345 -1.94 -12.52 -3.42
N THR A 346 -1.04 -11.78 -2.82
CA THR A 346 -0.49 -10.60 -3.45
C THR A 346 -0.22 -11.01 -4.89
N THR A 347 -0.95 -10.46 -5.84
CA THR A 347 -0.40 -10.31 -7.18
C THR A 347 0.85 -9.50 -6.90
N THR A 348 1.97 -10.18 -6.81
CA THR A 348 3.26 -9.53 -6.78
C THR A 348 3.33 -8.86 -8.15
N THR A 349 2.83 -7.65 -8.23
CA THR A 349 3.31 -6.72 -9.23
C THR A 349 4.76 -6.60 -8.84
N GLU A 350 5.61 -7.31 -9.57
CA GLU A 350 7.04 -7.31 -9.31
C GLU A 350 7.47 -5.86 -9.26
N GLN A 351 8.01 -5.51 -8.12
CA GLN A 351 8.45 -4.16 -7.84
C GLN A 351 9.63 -3.88 -8.76
N THR A 352 9.36 -3.13 -9.82
CA THR A 352 10.40 -2.62 -10.71
C THR A 352 11.31 -1.73 -9.88
N THR A 353 12.43 -2.28 -9.43
CA THR A 353 13.40 -1.53 -8.64
C THR A 353 14.19 -0.64 -9.60
N THR A 354 13.79 0.60 -9.71
CA THR A 354 14.57 1.62 -10.42
C THR A 354 15.79 1.96 -9.56
N THR A 355 16.94 1.40 -9.90
CA THR A 355 18.19 1.75 -9.22
C THR A 355 18.72 3.04 -9.83
N THR A 356 18.54 4.14 -9.10
CA THR A 356 19.19 5.41 -9.44
C THR A 356 20.66 5.31 -9.01
N THR A 357 21.55 5.06 -9.93
CA THR A 357 22.99 5.09 -9.64
C THR A 357 23.47 6.54 -9.63
N ARG A 358 23.77 7.05 -8.45
CA ARG A 358 24.41 8.35 -8.27
C ARG A 358 25.86 8.24 -8.72
N ALA A 359 26.25 9.00 -9.74
CA ALA A 359 27.65 9.11 -10.17
C ALA A 359 28.54 9.66 -9.03
N THR A 360 29.66 9.01 -8.82
CA THR A 360 30.63 9.37 -7.78
C THR A 360 31.34 10.67 -8.17
N MET A 361 31.27 11.69 -7.33
CA MET A 361 32.00 12.95 -7.50
C MET A 361 33.48 12.74 -7.27
N THR A 362 34.31 13.07 -8.26
CA THR A 362 35.74 13.28 -8.07
C THR A 362 35.98 14.77 -7.99
N THR A 363 36.30 15.29 -6.82
CA THR A 363 36.62 16.69 -6.59
C THR A 363 38.02 17.02 -7.08
N THR A 364 38.11 17.88 -8.09
CA THR A 364 39.30 18.73 -8.31
C THR A 364 38.84 20.14 -8.59
N SER A 365 39.12 21.01 -7.60
CA SER A 365 39.20 22.49 -7.59
C SER A 365 38.13 23.33 -8.31
N ASN A 366 37.35 24.01 -7.47
CA ASN A 366 36.80 25.38 -7.64
C ASN A 366 35.86 25.73 -8.81
N GLU A 367 34.97 24.85 -9.22
CA GLU A 367 33.69 25.22 -9.84
C GLU A 367 32.65 24.18 -9.46
N ILE A 368 31.53 24.65 -8.89
CA ILE A 368 30.38 23.76 -8.66
C ILE A 368 29.69 23.57 -10.01
N ILE A 369 30.09 22.52 -10.71
CA ILE A 369 29.38 22.05 -11.89
C ILE A 369 28.23 21.18 -11.40
N TYR A 370 27.00 21.62 -11.59
CA TYR A 370 25.82 20.78 -11.41
C TYR A 370 25.82 19.73 -12.53
N GLU A 371 26.29 18.53 -12.24
CA GLU A 371 26.18 17.40 -13.17
C GLU A 371 24.70 17.00 -13.29
N SER A 372 24.22 16.90 -14.52
CA SER A 372 22.89 16.43 -14.85
C SER A 372 22.76 14.95 -14.47
N ALA A 373 21.80 14.62 -13.62
CA ALA A 373 21.48 13.22 -13.27
C ALA A 373 20.63 12.62 -14.39
N GLY A 374 21.12 11.56 -15.04
CA GLY A 374 20.34 10.78 -16.01
C GLY A 374 19.47 9.73 -15.32
N ALA A 375 18.30 9.45 -15.86
CA ALA A 375 17.43 8.35 -15.45
C ALA A 375 16.99 7.53 -16.68
N LEU A 376 17.09 6.20 -16.58
CA LEU A 376 16.49 5.25 -17.49
C LEU A 376 15.21 4.71 -16.85
N LEU A 377 14.09 4.92 -17.52
CA LEU A 377 12.76 4.61 -17.00
C LEU A 377 12.12 3.50 -17.84
N LEU A 378 11.42 2.58 -17.19
CA LEU A 378 10.54 1.63 -17.86
C LEU A 378 9.18 2.31 -18.06
N ASP A 379 8.72 2.39 -19.30
CA ASP A 379 7.41 2.97 -19.65
C ASP A 379 6.35 1.89 -19.86
N ASP A 380 6.69 0.87 -20.66
CA ASP A 380 5.81 -0.26 -20.94
C ASP A 380 6.60 -1.58 -20.81
N GLU A 381 5.96 -2.57 -20.18
CA GLU A 381 6.49 -3.93 -20.07
C GLU A 381 6.35 -4.70 -21.39
N PRO A 382 7.13 -5.78 -21.60
CA PRO A 382 6.90 -6.69 -22.71
C PRO A 382 5.48 -7.25 -22.70
N GLU A 383 4.91 -7.50 -23.87
CA GLU A 383 3.58 -8.09 -24.01
C GLU A 383 3.48 -9.50 -23.41
N LYS A 384 4.60 -10.23 -23.39
CA LYS A 384 4.69 -11.57 -22.80
C LYS A 384 5.51 -11.54 -21.52
N LEU A 385 4.85 -11.79 -20.39
CA LEU A 385 5.46 -11.76 -19.04
C LEU A 385 5.70 -13.15 -18.46
N THR A 386 5.03 -14.17 -18.97
CA THR A 386 5.12 -15.56 -18.50
C THR A 386 5.54 -16.48 -19.65
N TYR A 387 6.45 -17.39 -19.33
CA TYR A 387 7.03 -18.32 -20.28
C TYR A 387 6.94 -19.75 -19.76
N ARG A 388 6.87 -20.72 -20.68
CA ARG A 388 7.04 -22.13 -20.34
C ARG A 388 8.51 -22.51 -20.52
N VAL A 389 8.97 -23.45 -19.74
CA VAL A 389 10.33 -24.01 -19.92
C VAL A 389 10.51 -24.45 -21.37
N GLY A 390 11.56 -23.96 -22.03
CA GLY A 390 11.86 -24.22 -23.43
C GLY A 390 11.37 -23.18 -24.43
N GLU A 391 10.68 -22.13 -23.97
CA GLU A 391 10.29 -20.99 -24.83
C GLU A 391 11.42 -19.96 -24.94
N ASP A 392 11.51 -19.31 -26.09
CA ASP A 392 12.44 -18.20 -26.31
C ASP A 392 11.93 -16.92 -25.68
N LEU A 393 12.86 -16.09 -25.20
CA LEU A 393 12.56 -14.78 -24.63
C LEU A 393 12.03 -13.82 -25.71
N ASP A 394 10.89 -13.22 -25.44
CA ASP A 394 10.23 -12.22 -26.31
C ASP A 394 10.05 -10.91 -25.51
N LEU A 395 10.75 -9.87 -25.94
CA LEU A 395 10.69 -8.53 -25.34
C LEU A 395 9.84 -7.56 -26.18
N THR A 396 9.00 -8.08 -27.08
CA THR A 396 8.06 -7.26 -27.84
C THR A 396 7.16 -6.46 -26.91
N GLY A 397 6.98 -5.17 -27.19
CA GLY A 397 6.22 -4.26 -26.34
C GLY A 397 7.05 -3.51 -25.29
N LEU A 398 8.25 -3.97 -24.92
CA LEU A 398 9.12 -3.24 -24.00
C LEU A 398 9.39 -1.81 -24.50
N ARG A 399 9.07 -0.82 -23.65
CA ARG A 399 9.33 0.61 -23.94
C ARG A 399 10.06 1.24 -22.77
N ILE A 400 11.04 2.08 -23.10
CA ILE A 400 11.86 2.81 -22.12
C ILE A 400 12.02 4.27 -22.52
N SER A 401 12.24 5.13 -21.53
CA SER A 401 12.63 6.52 -21.71
C SER A 401 13.98 6.81 -21.05
N LEU A 402 14.80 7.61 -21.72
CA LEU A 402 16.03 8.17 -21.17
C LEU A 402 15.85 9.68 -20.96
N LYS A 403 15.97 10.13 -19.73
CA LYS A 403 15.80 11.54 -19.33
C LYS A 403 17.04 12.05 -18.59
N TYR A 404 17.43 13.30 -18.84
CA TYR A 404 18.45 14.00 -18.08
C TYR A 404 17.82 15.18 -17.34
N TYR A 405 18.00 15.23 -16.02
CA TYR A 405 17.43 16.23 -15.15
C TYR A 405 18.43 17.38 -14.91
N HIS A 406 17.97 18.61 -15.12
CA HIS A 406 18.71 19.86 -14.88
C HIS A 406 18.10 20.55 -13.66
N GLY A 407 18.49 20.14 -12.44
CA GLY A 407 17.89 20.63 -11.21
C GLY A 407 16.49 20.06 -10.94
N LYS A 408 15.66 20.81 -10.17
CA LYS A 408 14.34 20.30 -9.71
C LYS A 408 13.23 20.41 -10.74
N ASP A 409 13.32 21.35 -11.68
CA ASP A 409 12.17 21.81 -12.45
C ASP A 409 12.31 21.62 -13.98
N SER A 410 13.41 21.04 -14.46
CA SER A 410 13.61 20.78 -15.90
C SER A 410 14.30 19.47 -16.18
N CYS A 411 13.87 18.78 -17.25
CA CYS A 411 14.54 17.61 -17.77
C CYS A 411 14.53 17.63 -19.29
N ASP A 412 15.63 17.16 -19.91
CA ASP A 412 15.67 16.85 -21.31
C ASP A 412 15.27 15.39 -21.52
N VAL A 413 14.28 15.15 -22.34
CA VAL A 413 13.87 13.81 -22.78
C VAL A 413 14.70 13.46 -24.00
N ILE A 414 15.65 12.54 -23.86
CA ILE A 414 16.55 12.14 -24.94
C ILE A 414 15.91 11.05 -25.78
N TYR A 415 15.30 10.07 -25.12
CA TYR A 415 14.47 9.03 -25.74
C TYR A 415 13.17 8.91 -24.94
N ASP A 416 12.04 8.88 -25.64
CA ASP A 416 10.71 8.81 -25.03
C ASP A 416 9.96 7.60 -25.58
N LYS A 417 9.62 6.65 -24.71
CA LYS A 417 8.85 5.44 -25.00
C LYS A 417 9.34 4.66 -26.21
N VAL A 418 10.65 4.46 -26.29
CA VAL A 418 11.28 3.74 -27.40
C VAL A 418 11.53 2.27 -27.07
N SER A 419 11.52 1.40 -28.09
CA SER A 419 12.02 0.04 -27.94
C SER A 419 13.56 0.08 -27.87
N PRO A 420 14.20 -0.51 -26.84
CA PRO A 420 15.67 -0.56 -26.80
C PRO A 420 16.29 -1.27 -27.99
N ALA A 421 15.58 -2.24 -28.57
CA ALA A 421 16.04 -3.01 -29.73
C ALA A 421 16.16 -2.16 -31.01
N ASP A 422 15.41 -1.05 -31.12
CA ASP A 422 15.46 -0.13 -32.27
C ASP A 422 16.68 0.80 -32.21
N TYR A 423 17.39 0.84 -31.09
CA TYR A 423 18.53 1.72 -30.82
C TYR A 423 19.75 0.95 -30.27
N PRO A 424 20.29 -0.05 -30.97
CA PRO A 424 21.36 -0.92 -30.47
C PRO A 424 22.66 -0.17 -30.17
N ASP A 425 22.88 1.00 -30.77
CA ASP A 425 24.05 1.86 -30.50
C ASP A 425 23.93 2.62 -29.18
N LYS A 426 22.72 2.70 -28.61
CA LYS A 426 22.41 3.51 -27.42
C LYS A 426 22.03 2.64 -26.23
N PHE A 427 21.43 1.49 -26.49
CA PHE A 427 20.99 0.58 -25.45
C PHE A 427 21.54 -0.82 -25.69
N THR A 428 22.00 -1.45 -24.63
CA THR A 428 22.39 -2.87 -24.62
C THR A 428 21.43 -3.61 -23.72
N ILE A 429 20.87 -4.72 -24.24
CA ILE A 429 20.00 -5.61 -23.48
C ILE A 429 20.85 -6.81 -23.08
N ASP A 430 21.09 -6.98 -21.77
CA ASP A 430 21.80 -8.12 -21.22
C ASP A 430 20.80 -9.17 -20.75
N THR A 431 20.79 -10.30 -21.43
CA THR A 431 19.95 -11.47 -21.15
C THR A 431 20.79 -12.67 -20.66
N SER A 432 22.01 -12.44 -20.23
CA SER A 432 22.97 -13.51 -19.91
C SER A 432 22.54 -14.39 -18.72
N GLU A 433 21.69 -13.90 -17.85
CA GLU A 433 21.11 -14.67 -16.76
C GLU A 433 19.94 -15.55 -17.20
N PHE A 434 19.36 -15.32 -18.38
CA PHE A 434 18.21 -16.06 -18.88
C PHE A 434 18.57 -17.48 -19.29
N ASP A 435 17.89 -18.48 -18.72
CA ASP A 435 18.04 -19.90 -19.04
C ASP A 435 16.65 -20.54 -19.26
N SER A 436 16.23 -20.59 -20.52
CA SER A 436 14.92 -21.15 -20.88
C SER A 436 14.72 -22.61 -20.51
N SER A 437 15.80 -23.33 -20.15
CA SER A 437 15.69 -24.74 -19.75
C SER A 437 15.26 -24.96 -18.30
N LYS A 438 15.18 -23.90 -17.50
CA LYS A 438 14.86 -23.96 -16.07
C LYS A 438 13.73 -23.01 -15.70
N SER A 439 12.89 -23.45 -14.77
CA SER A 439 11.94 -22.55 -14.10
C SER A 439 12.65 -21.64 -13.10
N GLY A 440 12.24 -20.38 -13.01
CA GLY A 440 12.82 -19.41 -12.09
C GLY A 440 12.47 -17.98 -12.46
N THR A 441 13.01 -17.03 -11.69
CA THR A 441 12.94 -15.60 -12.00
C THR A 441 14.27 -15.15 -12.57
N TYR A 442 14.24 -14.48 -13.71
CA TYR A 442 15.44 -14.01 -14.43
C TYR A 442 15.46 -12.50 -14.51
N THR A 443 16.63 -11.92 -14.40
CA THR A 443 16.83 -10.46 -14.54
C THR A 443 17.30 -10.13 -15.94
N ILE A 444 16.53 -9.29 -16.63
CA ILE A 444 16.93 -8.67 -17.90
C ILE A 444 17.46 -7.27 -17.57
N ARG A 445 18.64 -6.94 -18.05
CA ARG A 445 19.24 -5.62 -17.84
C ARG A 445 19.26 -4.83 -19.12
N VAL A 446 18.69 -3.64 -19.10
CA VAL A 446 18.85 -2.65 -20.18
C VAL A 446 19.85 -1.62 -19.71
N LYS A 447 20.92 -1.43 -20.45
CA LYS A 447 21.98 -0.46 -20.16
C LYS A 447 22.03 0.60 -21.25
N ALA A 448 21.98 1.87 -20.87
CA ALA A 448 22.25 2.98 -21.77
C ALA A 448 23.79 3.20 -21.91
N SER A 449 24.20 3.81 -23.01
CA SER A 449 25.62 4.15 -23.29
C SER A 449 26.25 5.08 -22.24
N SER A 450 25.43 5.70 -21.37
CA SER A 450 25.82 6.58 -20.26
C SER A 450 25.98 5.87 -18.91
N ASP A 451 26.16 4.54 -18.89
CA ASP A 451 26.25 3.70 -17.68
C ASP A 451 25.00 3.63 -16.81
N LEU A 452 23.87 4.15 -17.28
CA LEU A 452 22.57 3.97 -16.64
C LEU A 452 22.04 2.55 -16.90
N ILE A 453 21.58 1.87 -15.84
CA ILE A 453 21.12 0.49 -15.90
C ILE A 453 19.69 0.41 -15.39
N LEU A 454 18.81 -0.19 -16.20
CA LEU A 454 17.48 -0.62 -15.83
C LEU A 454 17.48 -2.15 -15.64
N ASN A 455 17.09 -2.64 -14.48
CA ASN A 455 16.92 -4.07 -14.24
C ASN A 455 15.45 -4.43 -14.33
N TYR A 456 15.12 -5.39 -15.17
CA TYR A 456 13.78 -5.93 -15.33
C TYR A 456 13.76 -7.42 -15.01
N ARG A 457 12.77 -7.89 -14.25
CA ARG A 457 12.66 -9.30 -13.81
C ARG A 457 11.52 -9.98 -14.53
N LEU A 458 11.78 -11.18 -15.02
CA LEU A 458 10.81 -12.09 -15.63
C LEU A 458 10.74 -13.39 -14.81
N SER A 459 9.53 -13.94 -14.70
CA SER A 459 9.30 -15.24 -14.04
C SER A 459 8.97 -16.32 -15.07
N PHE A 460 9.52 -17.53 -14.85
CA PHE A 460 9.35 -18.71 -15.71
C PHE A 460 8.82 -19.91 -14.94
#